data_ab668da17634b636413992351906f7ed
#
_entry.id   ab668da17634b636413992351906f7ed
#
_cell.length_a   1.000
_cell.length_b   1.000
_cell.length_c   1.000
_cell.angle_alpha   90.00
_cell.angle_beta   90.00
_cell.angle_gamma   90.00
#
_symmetry.space_group_name_H-M   'P 1'
#
loop_
_entity.id
_entity.type
_entity.pdbx_description
1 polymer ?
#
loop_
_entity_poly.entity_id
_entity_poly.type
_entity_poly.pdbx_seq_one_letter_code
_entity_poly.pdbx_strand_id
1 'polypeptide(L)'
;LMTESLSREQLNTVMDDADLLKSKDEVEAALDALAADITARLADKMPVVYSIMNGGLVVAGQLLTRLNFPLEQGYMHATRYRGETSAQADLQWQAPPSVPMDGRTVLIIDDIFDEGYTLEAVVEACKAQGAAEVLTAVLVDKQHDRKAPGMTVDFVGLEVEDRYVFGYGMDYRGYWRNAPGIYAVKGL
;
A
#
# COMPACT_ATOMS: atom_id res chain seq x y z
N LEU A 1 -2.61 0.65 -28.22
CA LEU A 1 -1.20 0.29 -28.22
C LEU A 1 -1.04 -0.98 -27.38
N MET A 2 -0.82 -2.11 -28.07
CA MET A 2 -0.50 -3.38 -27.40
C MET A 2 0.85 -3.16 -26.70
N THR A 3 0.85 -3.15 -25.37
CA THR A 3 2.09 -3.23 -24.59
C THR A 3 2.72 -4.59 -24.90
N GLU A 4 3.91 -4.61 -25.47
CA GLU A 4 4.67 -5.84 -25.67
C GLU A 4 4.73 -6.60 -24.34
N SER A 5 4.31 -7.87 -24.38
CA SER A 5 4.38 -8.73 -23.21
C SER A 5 5.86 -8.98 -22.88
N LEU A 6 6.26 -8.68 -21.65
CA LEU A 6 7.60 -8.96 -21.17
C LEU A 6 7.86 -10.48 -21.20
N SER A 7 9.00 -10.87 -21.73
CA SER A 7 9.44 -12.26 -21.69
C SER A 7 9.94 -12.63 -20.28
N ARG A 8 9.92 -13.92 -19.96
CA ARG A 8 10.50 -14.45 -18.72
C ARG A 8 11.97 -14.05 -18.56
N GLU A 9 12.73 -14.09 -19.64
CA GLU A 9 14.14 -13.73 -19.64
C GLU A 9 14.35 -12.25 -19.29
N GLN A 10 13.55 -11.34 -19.88
CA GLN A 10 13.59 -9.93 -19.54
C GLN A 10 13.25 -9.67 -18.06
N LEU A 11 12.26 -10.35 -17.51
CA LEU A 11 11.87 -10.23 -16.12
C LEU A 11 12.93 -10.77 -15.15
N ASN A 12 13.58 -11.89 -15.50
CA ASN A 12 14.70 -12.42 -14.73
C ASN A 12 15.90 -11.46 -14.74
N THR A 13 16.22 -10.87 -15.89
CA THR A 13 17.29 -9.88 -16.00
C THR A 13 17.02 -8.66 -15.10
N VAL A 14 15.78 -8.18 -15.02
CA VAL A 14 15.41 -7.09 -14.11
C VAL A 14 15.73 -7.45 -12.66
N MET A 15 15.39 -8.66 -12.23
CA MET A 15 15.68 -9.13 -10.88
C MET A 15 17.17 -9.33 -10.63
N ASP A 16 17.88 -9.94 -11.58
CA ASP A 16 19.32 -10.24 -11.45
C ASP A 16 20.17 -8.97 -11.34
N ASP A 17 19.76 -7.91 -12.04
CA ASP A 17 20.46 -6.61 -12.06
C ASP A 17 19.99 -5.67 -10.95
N ALA A 18 18.87 -5.95 -10.27
CA ALA A 18 18.29 -5.06 -9.28
C ALA A 18 19.19 -4.87 -8.06
N ASP A 19 19.11 -3.68 -7.47
CA ASP A 19 19.72 -3.39 -6.18
C ASP A 19 18.79 -3.83 -5.05
N LEU A 20 19.28 -4.62 -4.11
CA LEU A 20 18.55 -4.97 -2.90
C LEU A 20 18.58 -3.78 -1.92
N LEU A 21 17.44 -3.13 -1.70
CA LEU A 21 17.34 -2.02 -0.74
C LEU A 21 17.05 -2.51 0.67
N LYS A 22 16.14 -3.47 0.81
CA LYS A 22 15.76 -4.08 2.09
C LYS A 22 15.63 -5.59 1.92
N SER A 23 16.35 -6.33 2.75
CA SER A 23 16.27 -7.79 2.77
C SER A 23 14.93 -8.26 3.33
N LYS A 24 14.62 -9.55 3.12
CA LYS A 24 13.45 -10.18 3.73
C LYS A 24 13.45 -10.02 5.25
N ASP A 25 14.58 -10.23 5.92
CA ASP A 25 14.69 -10.13 7.38
C ASP A 25 14.44 -8.69 7.86
N GLU A 26 14.93 -7.68 7.13
CA GLU A 26 14.65 -6.28 7.42
C GLU A 26 13.16 -5.94 7.26
N VAL A 27 12.51 -6.47 6.23
CA VAL A 27 11.07 -6.28 6.02
C VAL A 27 10.26 -6.99 7.11
N GLU A 28 10.61 -8.21 7.48
CA GLU A 28 9.95 -8.95 8.56
C GLU A 28 10.04 -8.20 9.89
N ALA A 29 11.22 -7.67 10.23
CA ALA A 29 11.40 -6.85 11.43
C ALA A 29 10.57 -5.57 11.40
N ALA A 30 10.47 -4.90 10.24
CA ALA A 30 9.63 -3.73 10.05
C ALA A 30 8.14 -4.06 10.19
N LEU A 31 7.69 -5.20 9.67
CA LEU A 31 6.32 -5.68 9.83
C LEU A 31 5.97 -5.96 11.29
N ASP A 32 6.89 -6.53 12.05
CA ASP A 32 6.71 -6.77 13.50
C ASP A 32 6.53 -5.43 14.24
N ALA A 33 7.37 -4.45 13.97
CA ALA A 33 7.28 -3.12 14.58
C ALA A 33 6.00 -2.38 14.16
N LEU A 34 5.66 -2.43 12.89
CA LEU A 34 4.43 -1.83 12.34
C LEU A 34 3.18 -2.43 13.00
N ALA A 35 3.15 -3.76 13.16
CA ALA A 35 2.05 -4.46 13.83
C ALA A 35 1.93 -4.07 15.31
N ALA A 36 3.04 -3.86 16.01
CA ALA A 36 3.05 -3.38 17.39
C ALA A 36 2.46 -1.98 17.52
N ASP A 37 2.81 -1.05 16.62
CA ASP A 37 2.29 0.31 16.59
C ASP A 37 0.79 0.33 16.28
N ILE A 38 0.34 -0.46 15.30
CA ILE A 38 -1.07 -0.61 14.96
C ILE A 38 -1.86 -1.18 16.15
N THR A 39 -1.33 -2.22 16.79
CA THR A 39 -1.95 -2.85 17.96
C THR A 39 -2.11 -1.86 19.12
N ALA A 40 -1.08 -1.07 19.41
CA ALA A 40 -1.14 -0.06 20.46
C ALA A 40 -2.25 0.99 20.23
N ARG A 41 -2.55 1.28 18.97
CA ARG A 41 -3.55 2.30 18.59
C ARG A 41 -4.96 1.75 18.41
N LEU A 42 -5.12 0.49 17.96
CA LEU A 42 -6.39 -0.03 17.45
C LEU A 42 -6.93 -1.27 18.15
N ALA A 43 -6.20 -1.88 19.08
CA ALA A 43 -6.57 -3.18 19.67
C ALA A 43 -7.96 -3.17 20.36
N ASP A 44 -8.41 -2.04 20.88
CA ASP A 44 -9.71 -1.87 21.57
C ASP A 44 -10.81 -1.27 20.66
N LYS A 45 -10.52 -1.04 19.39
CA LYS A 45 -11.40 -0.32 18.44
C LYS A 45 -12.28 -1.23 17.59
N MET A 46 -12.00 -2.53 17.54
CA MET A 46 -12.66 -3.47 16.61
C MET A 46 -12.69 -2.92 15.17
N PRO A 47 -11.55 -2.58 14.58
CA PRO A 47 -11.51 -1.88 13.29
C PRO A 47 -11.95 -2.77 12.13
N VAL A 48 -12.40 -2.13 11.06
CA VAL A 48 -12.41 -2.73 9.73
C VAL A 48 -11.06 -2.45 9.06
N VAL A 49 -10.37 -3.50 8.66
CA VAL A 49 -9.05 -3.42 8.03
C VAL A 49 -9.20 -3.75 6.55
N TYR A 50 -8.93 -2.77 5.70
CA TYR A 50 -8.99 -2.94 4.24
C TYR A 50 -7.62 -3.06 3.64
N SER A 51 -7.46 -4.03 2.74
CA SER A 51 -6.33 -4.09 1.82
C SER A 51 -6.68 -3.36 0.53
N ILE A 52 -5.82 -2.45 0.08
CA ILE A 52 -5.93 -1.89 -1.27
C ILE A 52 -5.28 -2.85 -2.26
N MET A 53 -6.09 -3.39 -3.16
CA MET A 53 -5.61 -4.27 -4.23
C MET A 53 -4.94 -3.46 -5.35
N ASN A 54 -3.96 -4.05 -6.06
CA ASN A 54 -3.34 -5.35 -5.73
C ASN A 54 -2.13 -5.18 -4.80
N GLY A 55 -1.52 -4.00 -4.77
CA GLY A 55 -0.26 -3.74 -4.08
C GLY A 55 -0.27 -4.06 -2.59
N GLY A 56 -1.35 -3.71 -1.90
CA GLY A 56 -1.50 -3.92 -0.45
C GLY A 56 -1.76 -5.37 -0.02
N LEU A 57 -2.00 -6.29 -0.96
CA LEU A 57 -2.37 -7.67 -0.64
C LEU A 57 -1.29 -8.39 0.18
N VAL A 58 -0.03 -8.31 -0.26
CA VAL A 58 1.08 -9.01 0.41
C VAL A 58 1.31 -8.43 1.80
N VAL A 59 1.34 -7.11 1.92
CA VAL A 59 1.54 -6.42 3.20
C VAL A 59 0.39 -6.71 4.16
N ALA A 60 -0.86 -6.62 3.71
CA ALA A 60 -2.02 -6.93 4.53
C ALA A 60 -2.00 -8.38 5.01
N GLY A 61 -1.69 -9.34 4.14
CA GLY A 61 -1.57 -10.74 4.51
C GLY A 61 -0.50 -11.00 5.57
N GLN A 62 0.61 -10.29 5.49
CA GLN A 62 1.68 -10.37 6.49
C GLN A 62 1.33 -9.69 7.82
N LEU A 63 0.67 -8.53 7.78
CA LEU A 63 0.28 -7.80 8.98
C LEU A 63 -0.86 -8.48 9.74
N LEU A 64 -1.90 -8.96 9.06
CA LEU A 64 -3.10 -9.50 9.68
C LEU A 64 -2.81 -10.59 10.71
N THR A 65 -1.86 -11.49 10.41
CA THR A 65 -1.47 -12.56 11.34
C THR A 65 -0.61 -12.09 12.52
N ARG A 66 -0.15 -10.84 12.50
CA ARG A 66 0.56 -10.17 13.59
C ARG A 66 -0.34 -9.31 14.48
N LEU A 67 -1.60 -9.11 14.07
CA LEU A 67 -2.58 -8.30 14.81
C LEU A 67 -3.47 -9.23 15.66
N ASN A 68 -3.12 -9.42 16.93
CA ASN A 68 -3.77 -10.37 17.82
C ASN A 68 -4.95 -9.75 18.58
N PHE A 69 -5.90 -9.16 17.87
CA PHE A 69 -7.13 -8.60 18.43
C PHE A 69 -8.28 -8.71 17.41
N PRO A 70 -9.54 -8.63 17.86
CA PRO A 70 -10.69 -8.72 16.97
C PRO A 70 -10.70 -7.58 15.95
N LEU A 71 -10.77 -7.93 14.68
CA LEU A 71 -10.94 -7.02 13.56
C LEU A 71 -11.75 -7.71 12.45
N GLU A 72 -12.35 -6.90 11.61
CA GLU A 72 -13.02 -7.39 10.39
C GLU A 72 -12.16 -7.05 9.18
N GLN A 73 -11.91 -8.01 8.32
CA GLN A 73 -11.05 -7.83 7.16
C GLN A 73 -11.88 -7.62 5.89
N GLY A 74 -11.53 -6.62 5.12
CA GLY A 74 -12.09 -6.32 3.82
C GLY A 74 -11.02 -6.00 2.79
N TYR A 75 -11.47 -5.69 1.60
CA TYR A 75 -10.60 -5.23 0.50
C TYR A 75 -11.31 -4.18 -0.34
N MET A 76 -10.52 -3.43 -1.09
CA MET A 76 -10.98 -2.47 -2.09
C MET A 76 -9.95 -2.34 -3.21
N HIS A 77 -10.41 -1.96 -4.39
CA HIS A 77 -9.53 -1.70 -5.53
C HIS A 77 -10.02 -0.46 -6.26
N ALA A 78 -9.23 0.59 -6.23
CA ALA A 78 -9.52 1.85 -6.89
C ALA A 78 -8.31 2.33 -7.69
N THR A 79 -8.59 2.97 -8.82
CA THR A 79 -7.62 3.74 -9.59
C THR A 79 -8.09 5.17 -9.70
N ARG A 80 -7.14 6.07 -9.86
CA ARG A 80 -7.40 7.48 -10.10
C ARG A 80 -7.38 7.78 -11.58
N TYR A 81 -8.37 8.52 -12.09
CA TYR A 81 -8.37 8.98 -13.47
C TYR A 81 -7.23 9.99 -13.68
N ARG A 82 -6.28 9.69 -14.57
CA ARG A 82 -5.21 10.62 -14.94
C ARG A 82 -5.73 11.54 -16.06
N GLY A 83 -6.00 12.82 -15.75
CA GLY A 83 -6.37 13.77 -16.80
C GLY A 83 -6.93 15.11 -16.35
N GLU A 84 -7.35 15.29 -15.13
CA GLU A 84 -7.87 16.57 -14.66
C GLU A 84 -7.20 17.02 -13.36
N THR A 85 -6.78 18.29 -13.34
CA THR A 85 -6.17 19.02 -12.25
C THR A 85 -7.18 19.46 -11.18
N SER A 86 -8.19 18.65 -10.89
CA SER A 86 -9.15 18.97 -9.83
C SER A 86 -8.83 18.17 -8.55
N ALA A 87 -8.94 18.82 -7.41
CA ALA A 87 -8.79 18.23 -6.08
C ALA A 87 -9.83 17.13 -5.78
N GLN A 88 -10.74 16.89 -6.69
CA GLN A 88 -11.74 15.82 -6.70
C GLN A 88 -11.55 14.96 -7.96
N ALA A 89 -10.36 14.37 -8.12
CA ALA A 89 -10.18 13.36 -9.13
C ALA A 89 -11.10 12.19 -8.81
N ASP A 90 -12.00 11.87 -9.74
CA ASP A 90 -12.92 10.75 -9.59
C ASP A 90 -12.16 9.44 -9.41
N LEU A 91 -12.35 8.80 -8.25
CA LEU A 91 -11.91 7.44 -8.04
C LEU A 91 -12.75 6.52 -8.94
N GLN A 92 -12.05 5.68 -9.70
CA GLN A 92 -12.68 4.60 -10.44
C GLN A 92 -12.54 3.31 -9.62
N TRP A 93 -13.65 2.81 -9.12
CA TRP A 93 -13.70 1.56 -8.38
C TRP A 93 -13.73 0.36 -9.33
N GLN A 94 -12.70 -0.49 -9.29
CA GLN A 94 -12.74 -1.84 -9.83
C GLN A 94 -13.42 -2.79 -8.84
N ALA A 95 -13.21 -2.55 -7.55
CA ALA A 95 -13.93 -3.21 -6.47
C ALA A 95 -14.17 -2.19 -5.35
N PRO A 96 -15.42 -1.82 -5.06
CA PRO A 96 -15.73 -0.95 -3.92
C PRO A 96 -15.44 -1.66 -2.60
N PRO A 97 -15.38 -0.92 -1.46
CA PRO A 97 -15.17 -1.54 -0.15
C PRO A 97 -16.11 -2.72 0.09
N SER A 98 -15.54 -3.87 0.42
CA SER A 98 -16.28 -5.13 0.55
C SER A 98 -17.05 -5.29 1.87
N VAL A 99 -16.78 -4.43 2.85
CA VAL A 99 -17.41 -4.42 4.17
C VAL A 99 -17.96 -3.03 4.43
N PRO A 100 -19.17 -2.89 5.02
CA PRO A 100 -19.71 -1.61 5.44
C PRO A 100 -18.82 -0.95 6.52
N MET A 101 -18.67 0.37 6.46
CA MET A 101 -17.79 1.12 7.36
C MET A 101 -18.45 2.22 8.16
N ASP A 102 -19.74 2.45 7.99
CA ASP A 102 -20.47 3.50 8.69
C ASP A 102 -20.33 3.38 10.21
N GLY A 103 -19.89 4.46 10.87
CA GLY A 103 -19.63 4.49 12.30
C GLY A 103 -18.42 3.69 12.77
N ARG A 104 -17.64 3.10 11.87
CA ARG A 104 -16.52 2.22 12.19
C ARG A 104 -15.18 2.96 12.16
N THR A 105 -14.24 2.46 12.97
CA THR A 105 -12.82 2.78 12.80
C THR A 105 -12.29 1.96 11.63
N VAL A 106 -11.64 2.61 10.69
CA VAL A 106 -11.11 2.01 9.44
C VAL A 106 -9.60 2.13 9.42
N LEU A 107 -8.93 1.03 9.11
CA LEU A 107 -7.50 0.99 8.76
C LEU A 107 -7.36 0.58 7.30
N ILE A 108 -6.68 1.40 6.53
CA ILE A 108 -6.35 1.14 5.12
C ILE A 108 -4.88 0.72 5.04
N ILE A 109 -4.63 -0.45 4.47
CA ILE A 109 -3.28 -0.99 4.25
C ILE A 109 -2.94 -0.94 2.77
N ASP A 110 -1.82 -0.31 2.44
CA ASP A 110 -1.24 -0.30 1.10
C ASP A 110 0.25 -0.69 1.14
N ASP A 111 0.85 -0.92 -0.02
CA ASP A 111 2.27 -1.29 -0.13
C ASP A 111 3.20 -0.10 0.05
N ILE A 112 2.92 1.01 -0.61
CA ILE A 112 3.82 2.17 -0.68
C ILE A 112 3.08 3.51 -0.60
N PHE A 113 3.67 4.44 0.13
CA PHE A 113 3.36 5.86 0.05
C PHE A 113 4.36 6.53 -0.90
N ASP A 114 3.98 6.62 -2.17
CA ASP A 114 4.72 7.35 -3.20
C ASP A 114 4.21 8.81 -3.25
N GLU A 115 3.44 9.20 -4.24
CA GLU A 115 2.84 10.55 -4.27
C GLU A 115 1.62 10.67 -3.35
N GLY A 116 0.85 9.60 -3.19
CA GLY A 116 -0.24 9.50 -2.22
C GLY A 116 -1.60 10.02 -2.68
N TYR A 117 -1.75 10.49 -3.92
CA TYR A 117 -3.02 11.02 -4.40
C TYR A 117 -4.17 10.00 -4.42
N THR A 118 -3.90 8.76 -4.81
CA THR A 118 -4.91 7.70 -4.79
C THR A 118 -5.29 7.34 -3.35
N LEU A 119 -4.32 7.23 -2.46
CA LEU A 119 -4.56 6.94 -1.04
C LEU A 119 -5.38 8.06 -0.38
N GLU A 120 -5.05 9.33 -0.65
CA GLU A 120 -5.82 10.49 -0.19
C GLU A 120 -7.28 10.41 -0.64
N ALA A 121 -7.51 10.14 -1.92
CA ALA A 121 -8.87 10.02 -2.47
C ALA A 121 -9.64 8.85 -1.85
N VAL A 122 -8.99 7.72 -1.56
CA VAL A 122 -9.57 6.57 -0.86
C VAL A 122 -9.95 6.95 0.58
N VAL A 123 -9.08 7.64 1.31
CA VAL A 123 -9.36 8.14 2.66
C VAL A 123 -10.59 9.05 2.68
N GLU A 124 -10.67 10.00 1.76
CA GLU A 124 -11.83 10.91 1.65
C GLU A 124 -13.11 10.15 1.28
N ALA A 125 -13.02 9.15 0.40
CA ALA A 125 -14.17 8.30 0.07
C ALA A 125 -14.66 7.50 1.28
N CYS A 126 -13.77 6.98 2.12
CA CYS A 126 -14.13 6.29 3.36
C CYS A 126 -14.81 7.22 4.37
N LYS A 127 -14.31 8.44 4.53
CA LYS A 127 -14.97 9.46 5.36
C LYS A 127 -16.37 9.77 4.84
N ALA A 128 -16.53 9.94 3.53
CA ALA A 128 -17.82 10.19 2.91
C ALA A 128 -18.82 9.03 3.08
N GLN A 129 -18.33 7.81 3.25
CA GLN A 129 -19.14 6.63 3.57
C GLN A 129 -19.48 6.49 5.06
N GLY A 130 -19.14 7.47 5.88
CA GLY A 130 -19.53 7.52 7.27
C GLY A 130 -18.57 6.86 8.24
N ALA A 131 -17.34 6.52 7.84
CA ALA A 131 -16.33 6.02 8.76
C ALA A 131 -16.10 7.03 9.90
N ALA A 132 -16.09 6.56 11.14
CA ALA A 132 -15.87 7.41 12.32
C ALA A 132 -14.43 7.91 12.40
N GLU A 133 -13.49 7.08 11.97
CA GLU A 133 -12.06 7.36 11.95
C GLU A 133 -11.42 6.58 10.79
N VAL A 134 -10.52 7.19 10.06
CA VAL A 134 -9.77 6.53 8.98
C VAL A 134 -8.28 6.70 9.22
N LEU A 135 -7.57 5.58 9.38
CA LEU A 135 -6.12 5.52 9.52
C LEU A 135 -5.52 4.77 8.34
N THR A 136 -4.26 5.04 8.09
CA THR A 136 -3.50 4.48 6.96
C THR A 136 -2.22 3.83 7.44
N ALA A 137 -1.88 2.70 6.84
CA ALA A 137 -0.61 1.99 7.05
C ALA A 137 0.00 1.60 5.70
N VAL A 138 1.28 1.81 5.56
CA VAL A 138 2.06 1.38 4.40
C VAL A 138 3.33 0.66 4.86
N LEU A 139 3.80 -0.29 4.04
CA LEU A 139 5.11 -0.89 4.30
C LEU A 139 6.23 0.11 4.02
N VAL A 140 6.13 0.85 2.93
CA VAL A 140 7.21 1.69 2.41
C VAL A 140 6.77 3.13 2.26
N ASP A 141 7.55 4.06 2.78
CA ASP A 141 7.50 5.49 2.47
C ASP A 141 8.67 5.87 1.57
N LYS A 142 8.38 6.23 0.32
CA LYS A 142 9.40 6.71 -0.63
C LYS A 142 9.74 8.17 -0.36
N GLN A 143 10.99 8.47 -0.15
CA GLN A 143 11.46 9.80 0.22
C GLN A 143 11.66 10.70 -0.99
N HIS A 144 10.77 11.67 -1.21
CA HIS A 144 10.83 12.72 -2.24
C HIS A 144 9.88 13.88 -1.88
N ASP A 145 9.89 14.94 -2.69
CA ASP A 145 9.12 16.17 -2.47
C ASP A 145 7.83 16.27 -3.33
N ARG A 146 7.41 15.17 -3.98
CA ARG A 146 6.23 15.11 -4.86
C ARG A 146 4.97 14.57 -4.19
N LYS A 147 4.93 14.52 -2.86
CA LYS A 147 3.76 14.06 -2.11
C LYS A 147 2.56 14.97 -2.32
N ALA A 148 1.34 14.40 -2.31
CA ALA A 148 0.10 15.16 -2.28
C ALA A 148 0.12 16.13 -1.08
N PRO A 149 -0.20 17.43 -1.29
CA PRO A 149 -0.11 18.44 -0.23
C PRO A 149 -0.96 18.08 0.98
N GLY A 150 -0.36 18.05 2.17
CA GLY A 150 -1.05 17.73 3.42
C GLY A 150 -1.35 16.25 3.65
N MET A 151 -1.03 15.37 2.71
CA MET A 151 -1.21 13.92 2.91
C MET A 151 -0.12 13.37 3.82
N THR A 152 -0.53 12.63 4.83
CA THR A 152 0.34 11.89 5.74
C THR A 152 -0.18 10.48 5.94
N VAL A 153 0.70 9.55 6.29
CA VAL A 153 0.36 8.16 6.62
C VAL A 153 0.58 7.94 8.11
N ASP A 154 -0.36 7.29 8.78
CA ASP A 154 -0.33 7.11 10.25
C ASP A 154 0.72 6.09 10.69
N PHE A 155 0.92 5.01 9.92
CA PHE A 155 1.84 3.93 10.25
C PHE A 155 2.72 3.61 9.04
N VAL A 156 4.02 3.70 9.21
CA VAL A 156 5.04 3.44 8.17
C VAL A 156 6.00 2.37 8.65
N GLY A 157 6.25 1.37 7.81
CA GLY A 157 7.22 0.30 8.12
C GLY A 157 8.67 0.71 7.88
N LEU A 158 8.96 1.15 6.66
CA LEU A 158 10.32 1.44 6.17
C LEU A 158 10.33 2.71 5.32
N GLU A 159 11.48 3.36 5.29
CA GLU A 159 11.77 4.43 4.33
C GLU A 159 12.70 3.91 3.24
N VAL A 160 12.48 4.35 2.00
CA VAL A 160 13.37 4.07 0.87
C VAL A 160 13.65 5.35 0.09
N GLU A 161 14.78 5.37 -0.60
CA GLU A 161 15.15 6.44 -1.53
C GLU A 161 14.19 6.50 -2.73
N ASP A 162 14.20 7.62 -3.44
CA ASP A 162 13.35 7.86 -4.61
C ASP A 162 13.86 7.07 -5.82
N ARG A 163 13.51 5.79 -5.87
CA ARG A 163 13.85 4.87 -6.96
C ARG A 163 12.62 4.11 -7.41
N TYR A 164 12.72 3.45 -8.56
CA TYR A 164 11.70 2.50 -9.01
C TYR A 164 11.83 1.21 -8.19
N VAL A 165 10.98 1.04 -7.18
CA VAL A 165 11.03 -0.10 -6.24
C VAL A 165 9.98 -1.15 -6.54
N PHE A 166 10.29 -2.41 -6.25
CA PHE A 166 9.38 -3.54 -6.39
C PHE A 166 9.65 -4.62 -5.33
N GLY A 167 8.72 -5.54 -5.18
CA GLY A 167 8.70 -6.59 -4.15
C GLY A 167 7.73 -6.29 -3.01
N TYR A 168 7.38 -7.28 -2.23
CA TYR A 168 6.39 -7.20 -1.15
C TYR A 168 5.10 -6.45 -1.53
N GLY A 169 4.53 -6.77 -2.70
CA GLY A 169 3.31 -6.18 -3.21
C GLY A 169 3.53 -5.12 -4.29
N MET A 170 4.64 -4.40 -4.28
CA MET A 170 5.00 -3.43 -5.31
C MET A 170 5.44 -4.15 -6.59
N ASP A 171 4.99 -3.66 -7.74
CA ASP A 171 5.19 -4.33 -9.01
C ASP A 171 6.25 -3.68 -9.90
N TYR A 172 6.85 -4.50 -10.75
CA TYR A 172 7.50 -4.08 -11.97
C TYR A 172 6.62 -4.48 -13.17
N ARG A 173 5.90 -3.53 -13.73
CA ARG A 173 5.00 -3.73 -14.89
C ARG A 173 4.02 -4.90 -14.71
N GLY A 174 3.45 -5.05 -13.52
CA GLY A 174 2.53 -6.11 -13.13
C GLY A 174 3.18 -7.37 -12.55
N TYR A 175 4.50 -7.48 -12.59
CA TYR A 175 5.26 -8.64 -12.14
C TYR A 175 6.05 -8.33 -10.86
N TRP A 176 6.64 -9.36 -10.26
CA TRP A 176 7.54 -9.28 -9.12
C TRP A 176 6.94 -8.72 -7.83
N ARG A 177 5.62 -8.59 -7.71
CA ARG A 177 4.95 -8.31 -6.42
C ARG A 177 5.28 -9.36 -5.36
N ASN A 178 5.64 -10.56 -5.80
CA ASN A 178 5.98 -11.74 -5.00
C ASN A 178 7.46 -11.81 -4.59
N ALA A 179 8.29 -10.85 -4.98
CA ALA A 179 9.69 -10.84 -4.59
C ALA A 179 9.84 -10.69 -3.07
N PRO A 180 10.71 -11.52 -2.40
CA PRO A 180 10.82 -11.55 -0.95
C PRO A 180 11.84 -10.55 -0.41
N GLY A 181 11.78 -9.33 -0.86
CA GLY A 181 12.62 -8.20 -0.49
C GLY A 181 12.12 -6.95 -1.17
N ILE A 182 12.70 -5.81 -0.84
CA ILE A 182 12.46 -4.55 -1.54
C ILE A 182 13.68 -4.26 -2.40
N TYR A 183 13.45 -4.24 -3.71
CA TYR A 183 14.46 -4.07 -4.74
C TYR A 183 14.23 -2.79 -5.50
N ALA A 184 15.29 -2.19 -6.01
CA ALA A 184 15.21 -1.09 -6.97
C ALA A 184 15.68 -1.55 -8.34
N VAL A 185 14.97 -1.13 -9.38
CA VAL A 185 15.39 -1.35 -10.76
C VAL A 185 16.71 -0.63 -10.98
N LYS A 186 17.69 -1.31 -11.60
CA LYS A 186 19.01 -0.74 -11.86
C LYS A 186 18.93 0.53 -12.69
N GLY A 187 19.47 1.60 -12.16
CA GLY A 187 19.55 2.90 -12.85
C GLY A 187 18.25 3.71 -12.87
N LEU A 188 17.21 3.29 -12.16
CA LEU A 188 15.93 4.00 -12.06
C LEU A 188 15.59 4.35 -10.63
#